data_c0be56d211091c72804f33ca1d23cc9e
#
_entry.id   c0be56d211091c72804f33ca1d23cc9e
#
_cell.length_a   1.000
_cell.length_b   1.000
_cell.length_c   1.000
_cell.angle_alpha   90.00
_cell.angle_beta   90.00
_cell.angle_gamma   90.00
#
_symmetry.space_group_name_H-M   'P 1'
#
loop_
_entity.id
_entity.type
_entity.pdbx_description
1 polymer ?
#
loop_
_entity_poly.entity_id
_entity_poly.type
_entity_poly.pdbx_seq_one_letter_code
_entity_poly.pdbx_strand_id
1 'polypeptide(L)'
;MSRSASYFESGIGRGMGFRDSNQDLLGFVHQIPARARERLIDLAATMLEDGGAYHQYQPLTKMGNHELGSNFNDDPLWMILAVAAYIKETGDVSILDEKVPYENRDELADTMLDHMKRAFYHVVKKVGPHGLPLSGRADWNDCLNLSCFSDKPGESFQTYNNKEMFKEPPYYSKVAESVMIAGMFCAIAPEYVEMCKMKGDTAEAEKAQAEIEKMRKNTLEYGYDGEWFLRAYDHYGKKVGSHECEEGKIFIEPQGWCVLAGLGKDKGYDIQTLDSVDKYLNSKHGLVLNNPAFTHYYIQYGEISTYPGGYKENAGIFCHNNAWIICAEAAVGRGDKAFEYYSKIAPAFREDISDLHRTEPYVYAQMIAGKDAKRHGEAKNSWLTGTAAWNFVAVSQYILGIKPEYNGLKIDPSIPHEWDGFTASRLFRGATYEITVKNPDHVCHGVKSVTVDGKAVDSNVIPVFGNGTHKVEVVLG
;
A
#
# COMPACT_ATOMS: atom_id res chain seq x y z
N MET A 1 -7.79 0.75 -16.72
CA MET A 1 -8.69 -0.41 -16.80
C MET A 1 -8.97 -1.04 -15.43
N SER A 2 -8.05 -0.93 -14.46
CA SER A 2 -8.20 -1.60 -13.15
C SER A 2 -9.49 -1.26 -12.40
N ARG A 3 -10.04 -0.07 -12.58
CA ARG A 3 -11.25 0.39 -11.88
C ARG A 3 -12.38 0.87 -12.79
N SER A 4 -12.44 0.42 -14.02
CA SER A 4 -13.48 0.90 -14.94
C SER A 4 -14.89 0.58 -14.44
N ALA A 5 -15.10 -0.59 -13.85
CA ALA A 5 -16.38 -0.95 -13.26
C ALA A 5 -16.65 -0.21 -11.94
N SER A 6 -15.63 0.07 -11.14
CA SER A 6 -15.73 0.89 -9.93
C SER A 6 -16.20 2.32 -10.27
N TYR A 7 -15.74 2.89 -11.37
CA TYR A 7 -16.26 4.16 -11.87
C TYR A 7 -17.76 4.08 -12.20
N PHE A 8 -18.21 2.99 -12.81
CA PHE A 8 -19.60 2.74 -13.09
C PHE A 8 -20.46 2.59 -11.84
N GLU A 9 -19.95 1.83 -10.88
CA GLU A 9 -20.61 1.62 -9.59
C GLU A 9 -20.65 2.91 -8.77
N SER A 10 -19.58 3.70 -8.80
CA SER A 10 -19.43 4.96 -8.08
C SER A 10 -20.14 6.14 -8.76
N GLY A 11 -20.42 6.04 -10.06
CA GLY A 11 -20.95 7.14 -10.87
C GLY A 11 -22.37 7.60 -10.50
N ILE A 12 -23.12 6.82 -9.73
CA ILE A 12 -24.48 7.12 -9.32
C ILE A 12 -24.53 7.27 -7.79
N GLY A 13 -24.10 8.44 -7.28
CA GLY A 13 -24.22 8.80 -5.88
C GLY A 13 -23.10 8.34 -4.95
N ARG A 14 -22.17 7.49 -5.40
CA ARG A 14 -20.94 7.16 -4.68
C ARG A 14 -19.75 7.89 -5.29
N GLY A 15 -18.76 8.27 -4.47
CA GLY A 15 -17.49 8.81 -4.92
C GLY A 15 -16.49 7.69 -5.26
N MET A 16 -15.36 8.08 -5.84
CA MET A 16 -14.18 7.22 -5.91
C MET A 16 -13.36 7.38 -4.62
N GLY A 17 -12.83 6.28 -4.09
CA GLY A 17 -11.99 6.32 -2.90
C GLY A 17 -10.74 7.19 -3.11
N PHE A 18 -10.46 8.05 -2.13
CA PHE A 18 -9.26 8.89 -2.14
C PHE A 18 -7.98 8.04 -2.18
N ARG A 19 -7.84 7.08 -1.25
CA ARG A 19 -6.69 6.16 -1.24
C ARG A 19 -6.64 5.30 -2.49
N ASP A 20 -7.79 4.83 -2.98
CA ASP A 20 -7.87 4.00 -4.17
C ASP A 20 -7.32 4.71 -5.40
N SER A 21 -7.71 5.97 -5.59
CA SER A 21 -7.27 6.78 -6.72
C SER A 21 -5.77 7.09 -6.67
N ASN A 22 -5.23 7.34 -5.48
CA ASN A 22 -3.79 7.53 -5.27
C ASN A 22 -3.00 6.24 -5.57
N GLN A 23 -3.51 5.07 -5.17
CA GLN A 23 -2.87 3.79 -5.45
C GLN A 23 -2.95 3.40 -6.93
N ASP A 24 -4.08 3.65 -7.59
CA ASP A 24 -4.22 3.40 -9.02
C ASP A 24 -3.19 4.19 -9.85
N LEU A 25 -2.87 5.41 -9.41
CA LEU A 25 -1.87 6.25 -10.04
C LEU A 25 -0.50 5.59 -10.11
N LEU A 26 -0.11 4.80 -9.12
CA LEU A 26 1.17 4.07 -9.12
C LEU A 26 1.30 3.13 -10.34
N GLY A 27 0.18 2.57 -10.80
CA GLY A 27 0.15 1.64 -11.93
C GLY A 27 0.17 2.30 -13.31
N PHE A 28 -0.10 3.61 -13.42
CA PHE A 28 -0.17 4.26 -14.74
C PHE A 28 0.67 5.53 -14.90
N VAL A 29 1.30 6.04 -13.84
CA VAL A 29 2.08 7.28 -13.87
C VAL A 29 3.14 7.30 -14.99
N HIS A 30 3.76 6.17 -15.28
CA HIS A 30 4.76 6.03 -16.34
C HIS A 30 4.18 6.12 -17.76
N GLN A 31 2.89 5.85 -17.95
CA GLN A 31 2.23 5.86 -19.27
C GLN A 31 1.64 7.23 -19.61
N ILE A 32 1.01 7.89 -18.65
CA ILE A 32 0.28 9.13 -18.86
C ILE A 32 0.57 10.15 -17.74
N PRO A 33 1.83 10.58 -17.57
CA PRO A 33 2.26 11.41 -16.43
C PRO A 33 1.51 12.74 -16.34
N ALA A 34 1.14 13.36 -17.46
CA ALA A 34 0.35 14.60 -17.46
C ALA A 34 -1.02 14.40 -16.79
N ARG A 35 -1.70 13.28 -17.07
CA ARG A 35 -2.98 12.94 -16.43
C ARG A 35 -2.79 12.56 -14.96
N ALA A 36 -1.65 11.94 -14.62
CA ALA A 36 -1.31 11.67 -13.24
C ALA A 36 -1.18 12.98 -12.44
N ARG A 37 -0.50 14.00 -13.01
CA ARG A 37 -0.36 15.32 -12.38
C ARG A 37 -1.72 15.99 -12.15
N GLU A 38 -2.59 16.02 -13.14
CA GLU A 38 -3.95 16.54 -13.02
C GLU A 38 -4.72 15.85 -11.88
N ARG A 39 -4.64 14.52 -11.82
CA ARG A 39 -5.31 13.71 -10.79
C ARG A 39 -4.77 13.98 -9.39
N LEU A 40 -3.45 14.17 -9.22
CA LEU A 40 -2.86 14.52 -7.94
C LEU A 40 -3.38 15.87 -7.42
N ILE A 41 -3.51 16.86 -8.30
CA ILE A 41 -4.07 18.17 -7.94
C ILE A 41 -5.56 18.03 -7.55
N ASP A 42 -6.35 17.29 -8.34
CA ASP A 42 -7.77 17.05 -8.04
C ASP A 42 -7.96 16.37 -6.67
N LEU A 43 -7.12 15.37 -6.36
CA LEU A 43 -7.19 14.64 -5.07
C LEU A 43 -6.71 15.51 -3.90
N ALA A 44 -5.60 16.23 -4.06
CA ALA A 44 -5.10 17.12 -3.02
C ALA A 44 -6.14 18.20 -2.65
N ALA A 45 -6.93 18.68 -3.64
CA ALA A 45 -7.99 19.64 -3.41
C ALA A 45 -9.12 19.12 -2.49
N THR A 46 -9.23 17.81 -2.29
CA THR A 46 -10.19 17.19 -1.35
C THR A 46 -9.60 16.90 0.02
N MET A 47 -8.33 17.24 0.26
CA MET A 47 -7.73 17.12 1.60
C MET A 47 -8.30 18.19 2.54
N LEU A 48 -8.28 17.85 3.84
CA LEU A 48 -8.75 18.72 4.91
C LEU A 48 -7.58 19.53 5.48
N GLU A 49 -7.87 20.69 6.07
CA GLU A 49 -6.85 21.54 6.69
C GLU A 49 -6.06 20.84 7.81
N ASP A 50 -6.63 19.82 8.45
CA ASP A 50 -5.94 19.01 9.47
C ASP A 50 -4.99 17.96 8.88
N GLY A 51 -4.90 17.87 7.56
CA GLY A 51 -4.08 16.91 6.81
C GLY A 51 -4.76 15.57 6.53
N GLY A 52 -5.99 15.35 6.99
CA GLY A 52 -6.85 14.26 6.56
C GLY A 52 -7.39 14.48 5.14
N ALA A 53 -8.28 13.60 4.71
CA ALA A 53 -8.95 13.73 3.42
C ALA A 53 -10.41 13.30 3.52
N TYR A 54 -11.26 13.80 2.63
CA TYR A 54 -12.52 13.12 2.37
C TYR A 54 -12.21 11.73 1.82
N HIS A 55 -12.80 10.71 2.42
CA HIS A 55 -12.53 9.32 2.04
C HIS A 55 -12.90 9.02 0.57
N GLN A 56 -13.84 9.77 0.03
CA GLN A 56 -14.24 9.70 -1.38
C GLN A 56 -14.35 11.09 -2.01
N TYR A 57 -14.15 11.17 -3.32
CA TYR A 57 -14.43 12.34 -4.13
C TYR A 57 -15.30 11.97 -5.34
N GLN A 58 -16.02 12.98 -5.87
CA GLN A 58 -16.86 12.80 -7.05
C GLN A 58 -16.07 13.16 -8.31
N PRO A 59 -15.78 12.23 -9.21
CA PRO A 59 -14.90 12.49 -10.36
C PRO A 59 -15.39 13.56 -11.34
N LEU A 60 -16.71 13.72 -11.47
CA LEU A 60 -17.32 14.68 -12.40
C LEU A 60 -17.27 16.12 -11.87
N THR A 61 -17.47 16.29 -10.57
CA THR A 61 -17.46 17.60 -9.92
C THR A 61 -16.11 17.93 -9.30
N LYS A 62 -15.25 16.93 -9.11
CA LYS A 62 -13.96 17.00 -8.40
C LYS A 62 -14.08 17.40 -6.93
N MET A 63 -15.27 17.29 -6.36
CA MET A 63 -15.57 17.66 -4.97
C MET A 63 -15.45 16.46 -4.02
N GLY A 64 -15.00 16.72 -2.79
CA GLY A 64 -15.02 15.75 -1.71
C GLY A 64 -16.44 15.31 -1.34
N ASN A 65 -16.61 14.05 -0.93
CA ASN A 65 -17.89 13.52 -0.49
C ASN A 65 -18.11 13.78 1.01
N HIS A 66 -18.84 14.85 1.32
CA HIS A 66 -19.16 15.24 2.70
C HIS A 66 -20.07 14.25 3.44
N GLU A 67 -20.91 13.50 2.73
CA GLU A 67 -21.84 12.55 3.36
C GLU A 67 -21.10 11.35 3.97
N LEU A 68 -20.12 10.83 3.24
CA LEU A 68 -19.27 9.77 3.77
C LEU A 68 -18.27 10.31 4.79
N GLY A 69 -17.78 11.54 4.59
CA GLY A 69 -16.87 12.20 5.51
C GLY A 69 -15.42 11.74 5.39
N SER A 70 -14.73 11.78 6.51
CA SER A 70 -13.28 11.56 6.64
C SER A 70 -12.94 10.62 7.81
N ASN A 71 -11.73 10.73 8.33
CA ASN A 71 -11.22 9.97 9.47
C ASN A 71 -10.84 8.51 9.18
N PHE A 72 -10.49 8.21 7.94
CA PHE A 72 -9.72 7.02 7.59
C PHE A 72 -8.24 7.43 7.64
N ASN A 73 -7.56 7.04 8.72
CA ASN A 73 -6.29 7.67 9.06
C ASN A 73 -5.09 7.18 8.24
N ASP A 74 -5.28 6.20 7.36
CA ASP A 74 -4.30 5.82 6.33
C ASP A 74 -4.37 6.72 5.07
N ASP A 75 -5.52 7.34 4.79
CA ASP A 75 -5.75 8.13 3.57
C ASP A 75 -4.62 9.13 3.26
N PRO A 76 -4.13 9.95 4.22
CA PRO A 76 -3.09 10.95 3.94
C PRO A 76 -1.77 10.38 3.41
N LEU A 77 -1.39 9.18 3.84
CA LEU A 77 -0.12 8.56 3.45
C LEU A 77 -0.10 8.18 1.97
N TRP A 78 -1.24 7.79 1.43
CA TRP A 78 -1.36 7.45 0.02
C TRP A 78 -1.06 8.64 -0.91
N MET A 79 -1.40 9.86 -0.47
CA MET A 79 -1.09 11.08 -1.23
C MET A 79 0.42 11.33 -1.26
N ILE A 80 1.11 11.17 -0.13
CA ILE A 80 2.58 11.32 -0.08
C ILE A 80 3.24 10.31 -1.03
N LEU A 81 2.80 9.05 -1.00
CA LEU A 81 3.32 8.00 -1.88
C LEU A 81 3.09 8.32 -3.36
N ALA A 82 1.90 8.79 -3.71
CA ALA A 82 1.54 9.09 -5.09
C ALA A 82 2.31 10.29 -5.65
N VAL A 83 2.47 11.37 -4.87
CA VAL A 83 3.30 12.53 -5.25
C VAL A 83 4.76 12.13 -5.41
N ALA A 84 5.30 11.32 -4.50
CA ALA A 84 6.66 10.78 -4.60
C ALA A 84 6.86 9.94 -5.89
N ALA A 85 5.91 9.05 -6.19
CA ALA A 85 5.94 8.24 -7.40
C ALA A 85 5.93 9.09 -8.67
N TYR A 86 5.13 10.15 -8.69
CA TYR A 86 5.10 11.10 -9.80
C TYR A 86 6.44 11.81 -9.99
N ILE A 87 7.04 12.35 -8.92
CA ILE A 87 8.34 13.03 -8.98
C ILE A 87 9.44 12.05 -9.41
N LYS A 88 9.47 10.85 -8.84
CA LYS A 88 10.44 9.81 -9.22
C LYS A 88 10.32 9.42 -10.69
N GLU A 89 9.11 9.32 -11.22
CA GLU A 89 8.89 8.99 -12.63
C GLU A 89 9.29 10.13 -13.58
N THR A 90 8.88 11.35 -13.27
CA THR A 90 8.96 12.49 -14.21
C THR A 90 10.17 13.39 -13.98
N GLY A 91 10.67 13.47 -12.76
CA GLY A 91 11.62 14.52 -12.33
C GLY A 91 10.99 15.90 -12.11
N ASP A 92 9.67 16.01 -12.22
CA ASP A 92 8.95 17.28 -12.07
C ASP A 92 8.74 17.63 -10.60
N VAL A 93 9.72 18.32 -10.03
CA VAL A 93 9.66 18.84 -8.65
C VAL A 93 8.72 20.06 -8.55
N SER A 94 8.37 20.70 -9.68
CA SER A 94 7.52 21.91 -9.66
C SER A 94 6.11 21.65 -9.12
N ILE A 95 5.65 20.40 -9.15
CA ILE A 95 4.36 20.00 -8.53
C ILE A 95 4.29 20.41 -7.05
N LEU A 96 5.42 20.43 -6.34
CA LEU A 96 5.46 20.80 -4.91
C LEU A 96 5.13 22.29 -4.67
N ASP A 97 5.24 23.14 -5.69
CA ASP A 97 4.93 24.57 -5.62
C ASP A 97 3.49 24.90 -6.05
N GLU A 98 2.77 23.92 -6.62
CA GLU A 98 1.39 24.12 -7.05
C GLU A 98 0.51 24.55 -5.89
N LYS A 99 -0.27 25.61 -6.13
CA LYS A 99 -1.28 26.08 -5.17
C LYS A 99 -2.55 25.28 -5.35
N VAL A 100 -2.90 24.52 -4.34
CA VAL A 100 -4.06 23.62 -4.32
C VAL A 100 -4.94 23.98 -3.13
N PRO A 101 -6.26 24.13 -3.31
CA PRO A 101 -7.16 24.41 -2.19
C PRO A 101 -7.25 23.22 -1.24
N TYR A 102 -7.56 23.47 0.04
CA TYR A 102 -8.11 22.48 0.96
C TYR A 102 -9.64 22.49 0.86
N GLU A 103 -10.28 21.32 1.01
CA GLU A 103 -11.74 21.15 1.05
C GLU A 103 -12.46 21.71 -0.19
N ASN A 104 -11.76 21.79 -1.33
CA ASN A 104 -12.21 22.43 -2.55
C ASN A 104 -12.56 23.94 -2.37
N ARG A 105 -11.92 24.61 -1.42
CA ARG A 105 -12.15 26.01 -1.06
C ARG A 105 -10.92 26.85 -1.41
N ASP A 106 -11.04 27.67 -2.46
CA ASP A 106 -9.91 28.45 -3.02
C ASP A 106 -9.23 29.38 -1.99
N GLU A 107 -9.98 29.91 -1.03
CA GLU A 107 -9.46 30.75 0.05
C GLU A 107 -8.53 30.02 1.02
N LEU A 108 -8.54 28.68 1.00
CA LEU A 108 -7.66 27.83 1.82
C LEU A 108 -6.48 27.28 1.02
N ALA A 109 -6.22 27.78 -0.19
CA ALA A 109 -5.17 27.23 -1.05
C ALA A 109 -3.76 27.43 -0.47
N ASP A 110 -2.98 26.34 -0.45
CA ASP A 110 -1.56 26.38 -0.13
C ASP A 110 -0.78 25.47 -1.09
N THR A 111 0.53 25.36 -0.91
CA THR A 111 1.37 24.55 -1.80
C THR A 111 1.09 23.05 -1.65
N MET A 112 1.33 22.29 -2.71
CA MET A 112 1.31 20.82 -2.62
C MET A 112 2.27 20.32 -1.53
N LEU A 113 3.41 20.97 -1.32
CA LEU A 113 4.32 20.63 -0.23
C LEU A 113 3.67 20.83 1.15
N ASP A 114 2.85 21.87 1.33
CA ASP A 114 2.10 22.07 2.59
C ASP A 114 1.05 20.95 2.78
N HIS A 115 0.39 20.51 1.71
CA HIS A 115 -0.48 19.31 1.76
C HIS A 115 0.28 18.07 2.24
N MET A 116 1.50 17.84 1.73
CA MET A 116 2.34 16.71 2.18
C MET A 116 2.75 16.86 3.65
N LYS A 117 3.09 18.08 4.05
CA LYS A 117 3.40 18.41 5.45
C LYS A 117 2.22 18.11 6.39
N ARG A 118 1.05 18.58 6.04
CA ARG A 118 -0.15 18.35 6.86
C ARG A 118 -0.53 16.87 6.89
N ALA A 119 -0.43 16.15 5.76
CA ALA A 119 -0.62 14.71 5.69
C ALA A 119 0.33 13.95 6.63
N PHE A 120 1.62 14.27 6.61
CA PHE A 120 2.62 13.70 7.50
C PHE A 120 2.27 13.95 8.97
N TYR A 121 2.02 15.21 9.34
CA TYR A 121 1.71 15.57 10.74
C TYR A 121 0.32 15.14 11.20
N HIS A 122 -0.61 14.85 10.30
CA HIS A 122 -1.89 14.25 10.66
C HIS A 122 -1.67 12.90 11.37
N VAL A 123 -0.81 12.06 10.81
CA VAL A 123 -0.48 10.75 11.41
C VAL A 123 0.31 10.92 12.70
N VAL A 124 1.32 11.80 12.71
CA VAL A 124 2.18 12.04 13.89
C VAL A 124 1.39 12.58 15.10
N LYS A 125 0.39 13.43 14.86
CA LYS A 125 -0.41 14.05 15.92
C LYS A 125 -1.57 13.17 16.42
N LYS A 126 -2.05 12.24 15.60
CA LYS A 126 -3.18 11.36 15.95
C LYS A 126 -2.67 9.99 16.36
N VAL A 127 -2.07 9.93 17.54
CA VAL A 127 -1.51 8.72 18.14
C VAL A 127 -2.23 8.33 19.43
N GLY A 128 -2.25 7.03 19.72
CA GLY A 128 -2.84 6.47 20.93
C GLY A 128 -1.82 6.25 22.05
N PRO A 129 -2.16 5.42 23.06
CA PRO A 129 -1.36 5.23 24.26
C PRO A 129 0.06 4.69 24.01
N HIS A 130 0.26 3.88 22.96
CA HIS A 130 1.57 3.33 22.60
C HIS A 130 2.36 4.26 21.66
N GLY A 131 1.79 5.42 21.30
CA GLY A 131 2.37 6.33 20.32
C GLY A 131 2.31 5.77 18.89
N LEU A 132 1.42 4.83 18.64
CA LEU A 132 1.07 4.32 17.31
C LEU A 132 -0.11 5.11 16.74
N PRO A 133 -0.27 5.19 15.41
CA PRO A 133 -1.36 5.95 14.81
C PRO A 133 -2.73 5.38 15.19
N LEU A 134 -3.66 6.27 15.53
CA LEU A 134 -5.06 5.90 15.72
C LEU A 134 -5.66 5.41 14.39
N SER A 135 -6.44 4.34 14.43
CA SER A 135 -7.16 3.85 13.26
C SER A 135 -8.21 4.84 12.74
N GLY A 136 -8.73 5.69 13.63
CA GLY A 136 -9.84 6.56 13.31
C GLY A 136 -11.13 5.78 13.13
N ARG A 137 -11.86 6.07 12.07
CA ARG A 137 -13.05 5.31 11.68
C ARG A 137 -12.70 3.89 11.23
N ALA A 138 -11.69 3.78 10.40
CA ALA A 138 -11.00 2.56 10.00
C ALA A 138 -9.65 2.93 9.37
N ASP A 139 -8.80 1.97 9.12
CA ASP A 139 -7.66 2.08 8.21
C ASP A 139 -8.02 1.52 6.82
N TRP A 140 -7.05 0.97 6.07
CA TRP A 140 -7.29 0.38 4.75
C TRP A 140 -8.41 -0.67 4.75
N ASN A 141 -8.56 -1.41 5.85
CA ASN A 141 -9.66 -2.38 6.01
C ASN A 141 -10.89 -1.68 6.58
N ASP A 142 -11.75 -1.15 5.71
CA ASP A 142 -12.96 -0.42 6.07
C ASP A 142 -13.91 -1.22 6.99
N CYS A 143 -13.78 -2.55 6.99
CA CYS A 143 -14.64 -3.44 7.76
C CYS A 143 -14.08 -3.80 9.15
N LEU A 144 -12.83 -3.43 9.47
CA LEU A 144 -12.28 -3.54 10.82
C LEU A 144 -12.59 -2.27 11.62
N ASN A 145 -13.72 -2.26 12.29
CA ASN A 145 -14.31 -1.07 12.89
C ASN A 145 -14.03 -0.96 14.39
N LEU A 146 -12.76 -0.74 14.76
CA LEU A 146 -12.31 -0.70 16.15
C LEU A 146 -12.86 0.48 16.98
N SER A 147 -13.57 1.39 16.34
CA SER A 147 -14.20 2.58 16.94
C SER A 147 -15.68 2.72 16.59
N CYS A 148 -16.29 1.71 15.97
CA CYS A 148 -17.66 1.75 15.50
C CYS A 148 -18.41 0.56 16.10
N PHE A 149 -19.09 0.77 17.23
CA PHE A 149 -19.73 -0.28 18.01
C PHE A 149 -21.22 -0.34 17.72
N SER A 150 -21.73 -1.54 17.40
CA SER A 150 -23.13 -1.83 17.28
C SER A 150 -23.42 -3.25 17.78
N ASP A 151 -24.51 -3.45 18.50
CA ASP A 151 -25.01 -4.77 18.87
C ASP A 151 -25.69 -5.50 17.70
N LYS A 152 -25.84 -4.81 16.57
CA LYS A 152 -26.41 -5.36 15.33
C LYS A 152 -25.33 -5.59 14.29
N PRO A 153 -25.13 -6.84 13.84
CA PRO A 153 -24.18 -7.15 12.76
C PRO A 153 -24.48 -6.33 11.50
N GLY A 154 -23.43 -5.75 10.88
CA GLY A 154 -23.52 -4.95 9.66
C GLY A 154 -23.88 -3.47 9.87
N GLU A 155 -24.10 -3.01 11.10
CA GLU A 155 -24.39 -1.60 11.40
C GLU A 155 -23.22 -0.81 11.98
N SER A 156 -22.13 -1.45 12.39
CA SER A 156 -21.00 -0.78 13.06
C SER A 156 -20.32 0.29 12.20
N PHE A 157 -20.25 0.11 10.90
CA PHE A 157 -19.72 1.11 9.97
C PHE A 157 -20.56 2.40 9.95
N GLN A 158 -21.87 2.28 10.15
CA GLN A 158 -22.80 3.42 10.18
C GLN A 158 -22.79 4.17 11.51
N THR A 159 -22.29 3.54 12.57
CA THR A 159 -22.22 4.11 13.93
C THR A 159 -20.88 4.75 14.26
N TYR A 160 -20.04 5.07 13.28
CA TYR A 160 -18.68 5.58 13.48
C TYR A 160 -18.61 6.89 14.28
N ASN A 161 -19.67 7.70 14.29
CA ASN A 161 -19.83 8.89 15.13
C ASN A 161 -20.66 8.56 16.38
N ASN A 162 -20.26 7.54 17.12
CA ASN A 162 -21.01 7.12 18.31
C ASN A 162 -20.87 8.15 19.43
N LYS A 163 -21.73 9.18 19.41
CA LYS A 163 -21.74 10.30 20.36
C LYS A 163 -22.12 9.89 21.78
N GLU A 164 -22.78 8.76 21.95
CA GLU A 164 -23.13 8.24 23.28
C GLU A 164 -21.86 7.69 23.96
N MET A 165 -21.00 7.01 23.20
CA MET A 165 -19.75 6.45 23.69
C MET A 165 -18.61 7.46 23.68
N PHE A 166 -18.47 8.21 22.60
CA PHE A 166 -17.42 9.22 22.41
C PHE A 166 -18.03 10.62 22.51
N LYS A 167 -17.99 11.20 23.70
CA LYS A 167 -18.70 12.46 24.04
C LYS A 167 -18.16 13.70 23.35
N GLU A 168 -16.95 13.64 22.80
CA GLU A 168 -16.25 14.76 22.17
C GLU A 168 -15.76 14.41 20.75
N PRO A 169 -15.74 15.38 19.83
CA PRO A 169 -15.10 15.18 18.53
C PRO A 169 -13.67 14.70 18.68
N PRO A 170 -13.20 13.83 17.77
CA PRO A 170 -13.84 13.41 16.52
C PRO A 170 -14.83 12.22 16.65
N TYR A 171 -15.34 11.90 17.80
CA TYR A 171 -16.32 10.84 18.09
C TYR A 171 -15.87 9.43 17.70
N TYR A 172 -14.57 9.16 17.83
CA TYR A 172 -13.97 7.83 17.69
C TYR A 172 -12.95 7.57 18.80
N SER A 173 -12.49 6.32 18.91
CA SER A 173 -11.54 5.90 19.94
C SER A 173 -10.23 6.68 19.88
N LYS A 174 -9.75 7.17 21.04
CA LYS A 174 -8.40 7.70 21.23
C LYS A 174 -7.41 6.63 21.74
N VAL A 175 -7.83 5.35 21.68
CA VAL A 175 -7.06 4.19 22.16
C VAL A 175 -6.81 3.18 21.05
N ALA A 176 -7.77 3.01 20.11
CA ALA A 176 -7.62 2.07 19.02
C ALA A 176 -6.53 2.50 18.04
N GLU A 177 -5.42 1.75 18.01
CA GLU A 177 -4.21 2.04 17.23
C GLU A 177 -4.01 1.02 16.11
N SER A 178 -3.58 1.47 14.93
CA SER A 178 -3.28 0.62 13.78
C SER A 178 -1.79 0.41 13.59
N VAL A 179 -1.33 -0.83 13.70
CA VAL A 179 0.06 -1.21 13.39
C VAL A 179 0.30 -1.19 11.88
N MET A 180 -0.74 -1.44 11.07
CA MET A 180 -0.65 -1.29 9.61
C MET A 180 -0.31 0.17 9.24
N ILE A 181 -1.01 1.17 9.79
CA ILE A 181 -0.71 2.59 9.52
C ILE A 181 0.69 2.95 10.02
N ALA A 182 1.12 2.41 11.17
CA ALA A 182 2.47 2.63 11.69
C ALA A 182 3.56 2.10 10.74
N GLY A 183 3.40 0.87 10.25
CA GLY A 183 4.31 0.28 9.24
C GLY A 183 4.29 1.07 7.94
N MET A 184 3.12 1.43 7.45
CA MET A 184 2.92 2.25 6.26
C MET A 184 3.57 3.64 6.40
N PHE A 185 3.39 4.32 7.56
CA PHE A 185 4.07 5.58 7.85
C PHE A 185 5.59 5.42 7.79
N CYS A 186 6.15 4.41 8.45
CA CYS A 186 7.59 4.15 8.43
C CYS A 186 8.15 3.87 7.03
N ALA A 187 7.34 3.32 6.13
CA ALA A 187 7.73 3.05 4.74
C ALA A 187 7.62 4.29 3.83
N ILE A 188 6.59 5.12 4.03
CA ILE A 188 6.23 6.22 3.10
C ILE A 188 6.75 7.57 3.58
N ALA A 189 6.75 7.84 4.88
CA ALA A 189 7.14 9.14 5.42
C ALA A 189 8.56 9.63 5.03
N PRO A 190 9.56 8.75 4.77
CA PRO A 190 10.84 9.18 4.21
C PRO A 190 10.73 9.93 2.88
N GLU A 191 9.67 9.70 2.10
CA GLU A 191 9.44 10.45 0.85
C GLU A 191 9.15 11.93 1.12
N TYR A 192 8.44 12.26 2.21
CA TYR A 192 8.24 13.64 2.63
C TYR A 192 9.56 14.32 3.03
N VAL A 193 10.43 13.59 3.73
CA VAL A 193 11.79 14.09 4.06
C VAL A 193 12.57 14.46 2.80
N GLU A 194 12.52 13.61 1.77
CA GLU A 194 13.18 13.90 0.49
C GLU A 194 12.55 15.11 -0.24
N MET A 195 11.22 15.27 -0.19
CA MET A 195 10.55 16.47 -0.73
C MET A 195 11.01 17.75 -0.03
N CYS A 196 11.14 17.74 1.31
CA CYS A 196 11.70 18.87 2.06
C CYS A 196 13.14 19.19 1.65
N LYS A 197 14.00 18.18 1.49
CA LYS A 197 15.38 18.34 1.03
C LYS A 197 15.45 18.96 -0.38
N MET A 198 14.59 18.51 -1.31
CA MET A 198 14.51 19.06 -2.67
C MET A 198 14.13 20.55 -2.66
N LYS A 199 13.36 20.97 -1.67
CA LYS A 199 12.96 22.39 -1.49
C LYS A 199 13.95 23.17 -0.61
N GLY A 200 15.03 22.54 -0.13
CA GLY A 200 16.03 23.18 0.71
C GLY A 200 15.62 23.40 2.16
N ASP A 201 14.49 22.81 2.61
CA ASP A 201 14.02 22.90 4.00
C ASP A 201 14.65 21.77 4.84
N THR A 202 15.93 21.94 5.14
CA THR A 202 16.70 20.96 5.95
C THR A 202 16.19 20.87 7.38
N ALA A 203 15.76 21.96 7.96
CA ALA A 203 15.25 21.96 9.34
C ALA A 203 13.96 21.14 9.47
N GLU A 204 13.05 21.26 8.50
CA GLU A 204 11.85 20.44 8.46
C GLU A 204 12.16 18.96 8.16
N ALA A 205 13.12 18.70 7.26
CA ALA A 205 13.58 17.35 6.94
C ALA A 205 14.14 16.63 8.19
N GLU A 206 14.98 17.30 8.99
CA GLU A 206 15.52 16.74 10.24
C GLU A 206 14.43 16.48 11.29
N LYS A 207 13.49 17.39 11.43
CA LYS A 207 12.36 17.25 12.34
C LYS A 207 11.45 16.08 11.93
N ALA A 208 11.14 15.96 10.64
CA ALA A 208 10.35 14.86 10.12
C ALA A 208 11.06 13.52 10.32
N GLN A 209 12.37 13.46 10.07
CA GLN A 209 13.17 12.25 10.31
C GLN A 209 13.12 11.81 11.78
N ALA A 210 13.17 12.75 12.72
CA ALA A 210 13.07 12.41 14.15
C ALA A 210 11.71 11.79 14.51
N GLU A 211 10.60 12.27 13.94
CA GLU A 211 9.28 11.67 14.14
C GLU A 211 9.18 10.27 13.50
N ILE A 212 9.82 10.05 12.35
CA ILE A 212 9.90 8.72 11.72
C ILE A 212 10.65 7.74 12.65
N GLU A 213 11.79 8.11 13.19
CA GLU A 213 12.57 7.25 14.10
C GLU A 213 11.79 6.93 15.39
N LYS A 214 11.05 7.91 15.91
CA LYS A 214 10.16 7.68 17.05
C LYS A 214 9.05 6.66 16.72
N MET A 215 8.41 6.77 15.54
CA MET A 215 7.39 5.83 15.10
C MET A 215 7.98 4.42 14.89
N ARG A 216 9.17 4.33 14.26
CA ARG A 216 9.89 3.05 14.10
C ARG A 216 10.14 2.36 15.43
N LYS A 217 10.63 3.12 16.43
CA LYS A 217 10.85 2.60 17.78
C LYS A 217 9.56 2.07 18.40
N ASN A 218 8.50 2.88 18.38
CA ASN A 218 7.21 2.51 18.98
C ASN A 218 6.62 1.28 18.29
N THR A 219 6.71 1.21 16.94
CA THR A 219 6.20 0.07 16.18
C THR A 219 6.93 -1.22 16.52
N LEU A 220 8.25 -1.17 16.71
CA LEU A 220 9.02 -2.34 17.13
C LEU A 220 8.74 -2.74 18.58
N GLU A 221 8.54 -1.78 19.48
CA GLU A 221 8.31 -2.04 20.90
C GLU A 221 6.91 -2.58 21.20
N TYR A 222 5.90 -2.01 20.55
CA TYR A 222 4.49 -2.32 20.82
C TYR A 222 3.77 -3.07 19.70
N GLY A 223 4.31 -3.06 18.49
CA GLY A 223 3.67 -3.67 17.32
C GLY A 223 4.16 -5.07 16.97
N TYR A 224 5.32 -5.52 17.48
CA TYR A 224 5.86 -6.85 17.19
C TYR A 224 5.48 -7.86 18.25
N ASP A 225 4.90 -8.99 17.84
CA ASP A 225 4.33 -10.02 18.75
C ASP A 225 5.19 -11.32 18.83
N GLY A 226 6.49 -11.19 18.57
CA GLY A 226 7.46 -12.29 18.67
C GLY A 226 7.70 -13.06 17.38
N GLU A 227 6.70 -13.28 16.54
CA GLU A 227 6.83 -13.95 15.24
C GLU A 227 6.29 -13.10 14.07
N TRP A 228 5.39 -12.15 14.33
CA TRP A 228 4.78 -11.26 13.33
C TRP A 228 4.37 -9.93 13.95
N PHE A 229 3.95 -8.96 13.14
CA PHE A 229 3.42 -7.70 13.61
C PHE A 229 1.93 -7.81 13.92
N LEU A 230 1.50 -7.26 15.06
CA LEU A 230 0.09 -7.13 15.44
C LEU A 230 -0.71 -6.43 14.33
N ARG A 231 -2.01 -6.67 14.30
CA ARG A 231 -2.90 -5.90 13.44
C ARG A 231 -3.19 -4.52 14.02
N ALA A 232 -3.53 -4.48 15.30
CA ALA A 232 -3.99 -3.27 15.97
C ALA A 232 -4.05 -3.46 17.50
N TYR A 233 -4.35 -2.37 18.20
CA TYR A 233 -4.97 -2.37 19.51
C TYR A 233 -6.43 -1.92 19.38
N ASP A 234 -7.35 -2.57 20.07
CA ASP A 234 -8.76 -2.20 20.06
C ASP A 234 -9.06 -1.01 20.99
N HIS A 235 -10.31 -0.57 21.05
CA HIS A 235 -10.72 0.52 21.95
C HIS A 235 -10.42 0.26 23.43
N TYR A 236 -10.33 -0.99 23.84
CA TYR A 236 -10.06 -1.40 25.22
C TYR A 236 -8.56 -1.61 25.50
N GLY A 237 -7.70 -1.31 24.53
CA GLY A 237 -6.26 -1.52 24.59
C GLY A 237 -5.84 -2.99 24.48
N LYS A 238 -6.71 -3.86 24.00
CA LYS A 238 -6.39 -5.27 23.75
C LYS A 238 -5.74 -5.44 22.37
N LYS A 239 -4.79 -6.35 22.29
CA LYS A 239 -4.14 -6.72 21.05
C LYS A 239 -5.12 -7.38 20.08
N VAL A 240 -5.05 -7.00 18.81
CA VAL A 240 -5.73 -7.62 17.67
C VAL A 240 -4.65 -8.15 16.73
N GLY A 241 -4.82 -9.36 16.22
CA GLY A 241 -3.80 -9.98 15.37
C GLY A 241 -2.60 -10.51 16.17
N SER A 242 -2.82 -11.00 17.38
CA SER A 242 -1.84 -11.56 18.30
C SER A 242 -2.00 -13.07 18.41
N HIS A 243 -0.90 -13.76 18.76
CA HIS A 243 -0.96 -15.17 19.18
C HIS A 243 -1.88 -15.40 20.40
N GLU A 244 -2.12 -14.36 21.20
CA GLU A 244 -3.03 -14.36 22.35
C GLU A 244 -4.52 -14.41 21.93
N CYS A 245 -4.86 -14.02 20.71
CA CYS A 245 -6.25 -14.04 20.20
C CYS A 245 -6.72 -15.46 19.95
N GLU A 246 -8.02 -15.72 20.10
CA GLU A 246 -8.63 -17.00 19.76
C GLU A 246 -8.77 -17.14 18.24
N GLU A 247 -9.32 -16.13 17.58
CA GLU A 247 -9.49 -15.99 16.12
C GLU A 247 -8.78 -14.73 15.62
N GLY A 248 -8.51 -14.63 14.34
CA GLY A 248 -7.79 -13.49 13.78
C GLY A 248 -6.42 -13.27 14.42
N LYS A 249 -5.61 -14.33 14.57
CA LYS A 249 -4.29 -14.28 15.23
C LYS A 249 -3.24 -13.54 14.42
N ILE A 250 -3.32 -13.62 13.10
CA ILE A 250 -2.40 -12.94 12.18
C ILE A 250 -3.20 -12.33 11.04
N PHE A 251 -2.80 -11.13 10.63
CA PHE A 251 -3.38 -10.37 9.49
C PHE A 251 -2.28 -9.99 8.52
N ILE A 252 -2.59 -9.99 7.24
CA ILE A 252 -1.63 -9.74 6.16
C ILE A 252 -1.17 -8.27 6.08
N GLU A 253 -2.06 -7.31 6.37
CA GLU A 253 -1.85 -5.89 6.08
C GLU A 253 -0.61 -5.31 6.77
N PRO A 254 -0.37 -5.48 8.08
CA PRO A 254 0.80 -4.92 8.72
C PRO A 254 2.10 -5.60 8.28
N GLN A 255 2.05 -6.90 7.90
CA GLN A 255 3.26 -7.64 7.58
C GLN A 255 3.99 -7.05 6.38
N GLY A 256 3.28 -6.80 5.29
CA GLY A 256 3.86 -6.21 4.08
C GLY A 256 4.49 -4.83 4.35
N TRP A 257 3.75 -3.93 4.99
CA TRP A 257 4.21 -2.57 5.25
C TRP A 257 5.36 -2.49 6.25
N CYS A 258 5.32 -3.28 7.32
CA CYS A 258 6.41 -3.30 8.31
C CYS A 258 7.71 -3.86 7.72
N VAL A 259 7.63 -4.88 6.86
CA VAL A 259 8.80 -5.42 6.15
C VAL A 259 9.33 -4.43 5.13
N LEU A 260 8.47 -3.79 4.31
CA LEU A 260 8.87 -2.75 3.36
C LEU A 260 9.51 -1.53 4.06
N ALA A 261 9.08 -1.22 5.28
CA ALA A 261 9.71 -0.22 6.13
C ALA A 261 11.07 -0.65 6.70
N GLY A 262 11.47 -1.91 6.54
CA GLY A 262 12.69 -2.46 7.14
C GLY A 262 12.68 -2.49 8.67
N LEU A 263 11.49 -2.64 9.28
CA LEU A 263 11.34 -2.68 10.74
C LEU A 263 11.94 -3.98 11.31
N GLY A 264 12.93 -3.85 12.19
CA GLY A 264 13.59 -4.98 12.83
C GLY A 264 14.44 -5.86 11.91
N LYS A 265 14.83 -5.35 10.73
CA LYS A 265 15.71 -6.06 9.79
C LYS A 265 17.03 -6.50 10.43
N ASP A 266 17.61 -5.66 11.28
CA ASP A 266 18.83 -5.94 12.06
C ASP A 266 18.67 -7.12 13.03
N LYS A 267 17.42 -7.46 13.37
CA LYS A 267 17.04 -8.57 14.28
C LYS A 267 16.46 -9.77 13.52
N GLY A 268 16.34 -9.71 12.18
CA GLY A 268 15.74 -10.75 11.36
C GLY A 268 14.21 -10.84 11.46
N TYR A 269 13.55 -9.79 11.98
CA TYR A 269 12.09 -9.77 12.12
C TYR A 269 11.36 -9.72 10.78
N ASP A 270 11.98 -9.13 9.75
CA ASP A 270 11.48 -9.13 8.39
C ASP A 270 11.30 -10.55 7.84
N ILE A 271 12.36 -11.36 7.93
CA ILE A 271 12.33 -12.76 7.48
C ILE A 271 11.36 -13.58 8.32
N GLN A 272 11.40 -13.46 9.65
CA GLN A 272 10.51 -14.19 10.55
C GLN A 272 9.04 -13.86 10.31
N THR A 273 8.73 -12.60 10.04
CA THR A 273 7.40 -12.12 9.68
C THR A 273 6.91 -12.77 8.38
N LEU A 274 7.75 -12.79 7.34
CA LEU A 274 7.39 -13.42 6.06
C LEU A 274 7.26 -14.94 6.15
N ASP A 275 8.07 -15.59 6.98
CA ASP A 275 7.92 -17.03 7.29
C ASP A 275 6.59 -17.31 8.02
N SER A 276 6.15 -16.39 8.89
CA SER A 276 4.84 -16.49 9.53
C SER A 276 3.69 -16.27 8.53
N VAL A 277 3.84 -15.36 7.59
CA VAL A 277 2.89 -15.18 6.47
C VAL A 277 2.78 -16.48 5.66
N ASP A 278 3.91 -17.07 5.26
CA ASP A 278 3.91 -18.34 4.52
C ASP A 278 3.24 -19.45 5.32
N LYS A 279 3.58 -19.59 6.58
CA LYS A 279 3.07 -20.66 7.46
C LYS A 279 1.57 -20.57 7.73
N TYR A 280 1.07 -19.37 7.98
CA TYR A 280 -0.29 -19.19 8.51
C TYR A 280 -1.29 -18.66 7.48
N LEU A 281 -0.86 -17.82 6.54
CA LEU A 281 -1.75 -17.17 5.57
C LEU A 281 -1.71 -17.80 4.18
N ASN A 282 -0.64 -18.54 3.85
CA ASN A 282 -0.51 -19.11 2.51
C ASN A 282 -1.54 -20.22 2.27
N SER A 283 -2.09 -20.22 1.06
CA SER A 283 -3.03 -21.22 0.57
C SER A 283 -2.75 -21.56 -0.89
N LYS A 284 -3.48 -22.52 -1.43
CA LYS A 284 -3.35 -22.94 -2.84
C LYS A 284 -3.57 -21.79 -3.83
N HIS A 285 -4.42 -20.80 -3.48
CA HIS A 285 -4.89 -19.76 -4.42
C HIS A 285 -4.47 -18.35 -4.03
N GLY A 286 -3.57 -18.18 -3.07
CA GLY A 286 -3.05 -16.92 -2.57
C GLY A 286 -3.02 -16.85 -1.05
N LEU A 287 -2.65 -15.68 -0.53
CA LEU A 287 -2.57 -15.41 0.90
C LEU A 287 -3.90 -14.88 1.41
N VAL A 288 -4.45 -15.50 2.46
CA VAL A 288 -5.69 -15.04 3.10
C VAL A 288 -5.42 -13.79 3.95
N LEU A 289 -6.44 -12.94 4.14
CA LEU A 289 -6.30 -11.70 4.92
C LEU A 289 -5.95 -11.94 6.37
N ASN A 290 -6.57 -12.93 6.99
CA ASN A 290 -6.35 -13.26 8.40
C ASN A 290 -6.54 -14.77 8.65
N ASN A 291 -6.02 -15.25 9.75
CA ASN A 291 -6.16 -16.64 10.18
C ASN A 291 -6.07 -16.75 11.71
N PRO A 292 -6.92 -17.60 12.36
CA PRO A 292 -8.14 -18.21 11.84
C PRO A 292 -9.21 -17.19 11.42
N ALA A 293 -10.16 -17.60 10.57
CA ALA A 293 -11.34 -16.81 10.24
C ALA A 293 -12.22 -16.60 11.47
N PHE A 294 -12.97 -15.50 11.52
CA PHE A 294 -13.98 -15.26 12.55
C PHE A 294 -15.19 -16.16 12.31
N THR A 295 -15.69 -16.80 13.37
CA THR A 295 -16.84 -17.73 13.32
C THR A 295 -18.12 -17.14 13.88
N HIS A 296 -18.02 -15.99 14.57
CA HIS A 296 -19.16 -15.26 15.14
C HIS A 296 -18.93 -13.76 15.10
N TYR A 297 -19.98 -12.98 15.38
CA TYR A 297 -19.89 -11.53 15.40
C TYR A 297 -19.21 -11.02 16.67
N TYR A 298 -18.15 -10.24 16.47
CA TYR A 298 -17.45 -9.53 17.53
C TYR A 298 -17.79 -8.03 17.45
N ILE A 299 -18.53 -7.52 18.42
CA ILE A 299 -18.94 -6.10 18.49
C ILE A 299 -17.73 -5.18 18.37
N GLN A 300 -16.61 -5.51 19.03
CA GLN A 300 -15.38 -4.72 19.06
C GLN A 300 -14.59 -4.72 17.75
N TYR A 301 -14.86 -5.63 16.83
CA TYR A 301 -14.19 -5.70 15.51
C TYR A 301 -15.10 -5.24 14.37
N GLY A 302 -16.42 -5.25 14.59
CA GLY A 302 -17.39 -4.75 13.65
C GLY A 302 -17.60 -5.64 12.43
N GLU A 303 -17.74 -5.03 11.27
CA GLU A 303 -18.21 -5.70 10.05
C GLU A 303 -17.36 -6.86 9.57
N ILE A 304 -16.04 -6.84 9.82
CA ILE A 304 -15.15 -7.92 9.42
C ILE A 304 -15.65 -9.29 9.90
N SER A 305 -16.24 -9.33 11.09
CA SER A 305 -16.74 -10.56 11.72
C SER A 305 -18.18 -10.93 11.32
N THR A 306 -18.82 -10.18 10.43
CA THR A 306 -20.15 -10.50 9.88
C THR A 306 -20.09 -11.40 8.66
N TYR A 307 -18.95 -11.41 7.95
CA TYR A 307 -18.81 -12.19 6.73
C TYR A 307 -18.54 -13.67 7.05
N PRO A 308 -19.03 -14.58 6.22
CA PRO A 308 -18.65 -15.99 6.33
C PRO A 308 -17.13 -16.19 6.18
N GLY A 309 -16.56 -17.15 6.91
CA GLY A 309 -15.13 -17.47 6.81
C GLY A 309 -14.71 -17.76 5.37
N GLY A 310 -13.60 -17.20 4.95
CA GLY A 310 -13.05 -17.28 3.60
C GLY A 310 -13.65 -16.31 2.59
N TYR A 311 -14.53 -15.42 3.01
CA TYR A 311 -15.14 -14.41 2.12
C TYR A 311 -14.89 -12.99 2.64
N LYS A 312 -14.76 -12.07 1.66
CA LYS A 312 -14.53 -10.65 1.95
C LYS A 312 -13.35 -10.50 2.92
N GLU A 313 -13.44 -9.58 3.84
CA GLU A 313 -12.39 -9.27 4.81
C GLU A 313 -12.21 -10.35 5.89
N ASN A 314 -13.12 -11.33 5.99
CA ASN A 314 -13.00 -12.45 6.91
C ASN A 314 -12.28 -13.65 6.28
N ALA A 315 -10.95 -13.61 6.27
CA ALA A 315 -10.08 -14.65 5.71
C ALA A 315 -10.25 -14.94 4.20
N GLY A 316 -10.81 -14.01 3.43
CA GLY A 316 -10.74 -14.02 1.98
C GLY A 316 -9.31 -13.73 1.50
N ILE A 317 -9.00 -14.06 0.25
CA ILE A 317 -7.73 -13.72 -0.40
C ILE A 317 -7.95 -12.40 -1.13
N PHE A 318 -7.56 -11.27 -0.51
CA PHE A 318 -7.56 -9.99 -1.20
C PHE A 318 -6.31 -9.86 -2.06
N CYS A 319 -6.49 -9.84 -3.37
CA CYS A 319 -5.37 -9.81 -4.32
C CYS A 319 -4.53 -8.53 -4.23
N HIS A 320 -5.11 -7.45 -3.74
CA HIS A 320 -4.45 -6.19 -3.47
C HIS A 320 -3.36 -6.32 -2.39
N ASN A 321 -3.70 -6.90 -1.22
CA ASN A 321 -2.75 -7.08 -0.11
C ASN A 321 -1.70 -8.13 -0.42
N ASN A 322 -2.04 -9.12 -1.25
CA ASN A 322 -1.07 -10.10 -1.72
C ASN A 322 0.09 -9.40 -2.45
N ALA A 323 -0.20 -8.35 -3.24
CA ALA A 323 0.84 -7.58 -3.91
C ALA A 323 1.82 -6.91 -2.93
N TRP A 324 1.37 -6.45 -1.76
CA TRP A 324 2.27 -5.88 -0.73
C TRP A 324 3.24 -6.92 -0.17
N ILE A 325 2.78 -8.15 0.02
CA ILE A 325 3.67 -9.26 0.43
C ILE A 325 4.61 -9.65 -0.70
N ILE A 326 4.16 -9.67 -1.96
CA ILE A 326 5.04 -9.90 -3.12
C ILE A 326 6.16 -8.85 -3.16
N CYS A 327 5.84 -7.58 -2.95
CA CYS A 327 6.84 -6.52 -2.84
C CYS A 327 7.81 -6.74 -1.66
N ALA A 328 7.28 -7.15 -0.51
CA ALA A 328 8.07 -7.40 0.69
C ALA A 328 9.03 -8.59 0.52
N GLU A 329 8.57 -9.71 -0.05
CA GLU A 329 9.41 -10.88 -0.36
C GLU A 329 10.54 -10.51 -1.34
N ALA A 330 10.21 -9.76 -2.40
CA ALA A 330 11.20 -9.28 -3.36
C ALA A 330 12.21 -8.31 -2.71
N ALA A 331 11.75 -7.41 -1.84
CA ALA A 331 12.61 -6.45 -1.15
C ALA A 331 13.64 -7.09 -0.19
N VAL A 332 13.35 -8.29 0.31
CA VAL A 332 14.31 -9.08 1.11
C VAL A 332 15.07 -10.12 0.28
N GLY A 333 14.94 -10.10 -1.05
CA GLY A 333 15.68 -10.96 -1.97
C GLY A 333 15.09 -12.38 -2.15
N ARG A 334 13.85 -12.61 -1.72
CA ARG A 334 13.17 -13.92 -1.84
C ARG A 334 12.36 -14.02 -3.14
N GLY A 335 13.05 -13.92 -4.29
CA GLY A 335 12.44 -13.89 -5.62
C GLY A 335 11.53 -15.07 -5.94
N ASP A 336 11.90 -16.28 -5.51
CA ASP A 336 11.06 -17.48 -5.67
C ASP A 336 9.70 -17.34 -4.99
N LYS A 337 9.69 -16.85 -3.74
CA LYS A 337 8.46 -16.64 -2.98
C LYS A 337 7.62 -15.49 -3.56
N ALA A 338 8.27 -14.39 -3.95
CA ALA A 338 7.58 -13.28 -4.60
C ALA A 338 6.86 -13.76 -5.87
N PHE A 339 7.51 -14.54 -6.71
CA PHE A 339 6.92 -15.06 -7.94
C PHE A 339 5.87 -16.17 -7.67
N GLU A 340 6.09 -17.03 -6.67
CA GLU A 340 5.09 -18.01 -6.22
C GLU A 340 3.77 -17.31 -5.86
N TYR A 341 3.82 -16.28 -5.02
CA TYR A 341 2.60 -15.57 -4.60
C TYR A 341 1.96 -14.78 -5.74
N TYR A 342 2.77 -14.16 -6.60
CA TYR A 342 2.27 -13.50 -7.80
C TYR A 342 1.50 -14.48 -8.70
N SER A 343 2.07 -15.64 -9.01
CA SER A 343 1.46 -16.63 -9.88
C SER A 343 0.15 -17.22 -9.34
N LYS A 344 -0.05 -17.20 -8.01
CA LYS A 344 -1.30 -17.66 -7.40
C LYS A 344 -2.49 -16.74 -7.64
N ILE A 345 -2.27 -15.45 -7.90
CA ILE A 345 -3.33 -14.46 -8.08
C ILE A 345 -3.38 -13.84 -9.48
N ALA A 346 -2.32 -13.98 -10.27
CA ALA A 346 -2.25 -13.41 -11.61
C ALA A 346 -3.15 -14.17 -12.59
N PRO A 347 -4.01 -13.49 -13.37
CA PRO A 347 -4.99 -14.11 -14.26
C PRO A 347 -4.37 -15.10 -15.24
N ALA A 348 -3.20 -14.76 -15.80
CA ALA A 348 -2.49 -15.60 -16.77
C ALA A 348 -2.12 -17.00 -16.24
N PHE A 349 -2.06 -17.18 -14.94
CA PHE A 349 -1.75 -18.46 -14.27
C PHE A 349 -3.01 -19.16 -13.73
N ARG A 350 -4.22 -18.73 -14.10
CA ARG A 350 -5.49 -19.27 -13.63
C ARG A 350 -6.31 -19.94 -14.73
N GLU A 351 -5.77 -20.04 -15.93
CA GLU A 351 -6.52 -20.53 -17.09
C GLU A 351 -6.89 -22.03 -16.96
N ASP A 352 -5.99 -22.83 -16.39
CA ASP A 352 -6.22 -24.25 -16.09
C ASP A 352 -7.35 -24.52 -15.09
N ILE A 353 -7.70 -23.50 -14.29
CA ILE A 353 -8.79 -23.56 -13.30
C ILE A 353 -9.89 -22.49 -13.59
N SER A 354 -10.04 -22.07 -14.83
CA SER A 354 -10.98 -21.01 -15.21
C SER A 354 -12.43 -21.30 -14.82
N ASP A 355 -12.87 -22.57 -14.84
CA ASP A 355 -14.19 -22.99 -14.36
C ASP A 355 -14.42 -22.74 -12.88
N LEU A 356 -13.35 -22.76 -12.08
CA LEU A 356 -13.38 -22.42 -10.65
C LEU A 356 -13.19 -20.91 -10.45
N HIS A 357 -12.18 -20.33 -11.10
CA HIS A 357 -11.78 -18.93 -10.90
C HIS A 357 -12.83 -17.93 -11.42
N ARG A 358 -13.40 -18.15 -12.61
CA ARG A 358 -14.57 -17.44 -13.14
C ARG A 358 -14.42 -15.96 -13.40
N THR A 359 -13.21 -15.47 -13.63
CA THR A 359 -12.97 -14.11 -14.15
C THR A 359 -12.50 -14.19 -15.58
N GLU A 360 -12.51 -13.05 -16.26
CA GLU A 360 -11.91 -12.93 -17.58
C GLU A 360 -10.40 -13.24 -17.51
N PRO A 361 -9.80 -13.89 -18.52
CA PRO A 361 -8.41 -14.39 -18.48
C PRO A 361 -7.33 -13.32 -18.26
N TYR A 362 -7.66 -12.05 -18.45
CA TYR A 362 -6.75 -10.90 -18.35
C TYR A 362 -7.12 -9.93 -17.24
N VAL A 363 -8.06 -10.29 -16.35
CA VAL A 363 -8.59 -9.40 -15.30
C VAL A 363 -8.24 -9.89 -13.92
N TYR A 364 -7.65 -9.01 -13.11
CA TYR A 364 -7.47 -9.27 -11.70
C TYR A 364 -8.81 -9.18 -10.95
N ALA A 365 -9.01 -10.10 -10.02
CA ALA A 365 -10.10 -10.04 -9.07
C ALA A 365 -9.73 -9.13 -7.88
N GLN A 366 -10.74 -8.55 -7.22
CA GLN A 366 -10.56 -7.94 -5.90
C GLN A 366 -10.22 -9.02 -4.88
N MET A 367 -11.00 -10.10 -4.88
CA MET A 367 -10.93 -11.18 -3.91
C MET A 367 -11.06 -12.53 -4.57
N ILE A 368 -10.34 -13.52 -4.02
CA ILE A 368 -10.52 -14.94 -4.28
C ILE A 368 -11.01 -15.56 -2.97
N ALA A 369 -11.99 -16.49 -3.05
CA ALA A 369 -12.51 -17.18 -1.89
C ALA A 369 -11.39 -17.96 -1.18
N GLY A 370 -11.20 -17.70 0.11
CA GLY A 370 -10.15 -18.25 0.95
C GLY A 370 -10.34 -19.72 1.32
N LYS A 371 -9.40 -20.28 2.09
CA LYS A 371 -9.38 -21.71 2.44
C LYS A 371 -10.58 -22.18 3.25
N ASP A 372 -11.23 -21.27 3.99
CA ASP A 372 -12.40 -21.57 4.82
C ASP A 372 -13.72 -21.47 4.03
N ALA A 373 -13.67 -20.99 2.79
CA ALA A 373 -14.83 -20.85 1.93
C ALA A 373 -15.21 -22.18 1.27
N LYS A 374 -16.52 -22.44 1.12
CA LYS A 374 -17.03 -23.62 0.43
C LYS A 374 -16.49 -23.80 -1.00
N ARG A 375 -16.20 -22.68 -1.68
CA ARG A 375 -15.63 -22.66 -3.05
C ARG A 375 -14.27 -21.97 -3.06
N HIS A 376 -13.33 -22.51 -2.30
CA HIS A 376 -11.95 -22.03 -2.27
C HIS A 376 -11.37 -21.91 -3.68
N GLY A 377 -10.90 -20.72 -4.05
CA GLY A 377 -10.35 -20.42 -5.37
C GLY A 377 -11.31 -19.69 -6.33
N GLU A 378 -12.60 -19.56 -5.99
CA GLU A 378 -13.55 -18.79 -6.79
C GLU A 378 -13.31 -17.28 -6.61
N ALA A 379 -13.01 -16.58 -7.69
CA ALA A 379 -12.80 -15.14 -7.67
C ALA A 379 -14.11 -14.34 -7.63
N LYS A 380 -14.04 -13.16 -7.06
CA LYS A 380 -15.16 -12.23 -6.89
C LYS A 380 -14.73 -10.81 -7.26
N ASN A 381 -15.69 -10.02 -7.73
CA ASN A 381 -15.52 -8.60 -8.00
C ASN A 381 -14.34 -8.31 -8.96
N SER A 382 -14.36 -8.89 -10.14
CA SER A 382 -13.47 -8.49 -11.24
C SER A 382 -13.70 -7.02 -11.60
N TRP A 383 -12.67 -6.31 -12.04
CA TRP A 383 -12.66 -4.90 -12.42
C TRP A 383 -12.82 -3.87 -11.28
N LEU A 384 -13.14 -4.28 -10.06
CA LEU A 384 -13.44 -3.40 -8.92
C LEU A 384 -12.26 -3.26 -7.95
N THR A 385 -11.01 -3.20 -8.45
CA THR A 385 -9.86 -3.32 -7.56
C THR A 385 -8.63 -2.55 -8.02
N GLY A 386 -7.83 -2.09 -7.06
CA GLY A 386 -6.46 -1.62 -7.27
C GLY A 386 -5.42 -2.73 -7.45
N THR A 387 -5.85 -3.99 -7.50
CA THR A 387 -4.96 -5.15 -7.64
C THR A 387 -4.09 -5.05 -8.89
N ALA A 388 -4.66 -4.60 -10.02
CA ALA A 388 -3.90 -4.47 -11.27
C ALA A 388 -2.76 -3.45 -11.15
N ALA A 389 -3.00 -2.29 -10.53
CA ALA A 389 -1.98 -1.27 -10.31
C ALA A 389 -0.87 -1.80 -9.39
N TRP A 390 -1.22 -2.40 -8.27
CA TRP A 390 -0.25 -2.93 -7.33
C TRP A 390 0.52 -4.15 -7.87
N ASN A 391 -0.11 -5.04 -8.64
CA ASN A 391 0.62 -6.14 -9.27
C ASN A 391 1.55 -5.64 -10.39
N PHE A 392 1.17 -4.56 -11.11
CA PHE A 392 2.10 -3.91 -12.03
C PHE A 392 3.33 -3.38 -11.29
N VAL A 393 3.15 -2.69 -10.16
CA VAL A 393 4.26 -2.23 -9.29
C VAL A 393 5.09 -3.41 -8.78
N ALA A 394 4.44 -4.45 -8.25
CA ALA A 394 5.12 -5.63 -7.72
C ALA A 394 5.99 -6.33 -8.77
N VAL A 395 5.46 -6.52 -9.98
CA VAL A 395 6.22 -7.15 -11.07
C VAL A 395 7.32 -6.24 -11.58
N SER A 396 6.99 -5.01 -11.98
CA SER A 396 7.96 -4.14 -12.67
C SER A 396 9.03 -3.57 -11.74
N GLN A 397 8.64 -3.13 -10.53
CA GLN A 397 9.54 -2.40 -9.63
C GLN A 397 10.18 -3.28 -8.55
N TYR A 398 9.63 -4.46 -8.28
CA TYR A 398 10.16 -5.36 -7.24
C TYR A 398 10.67 -6.68 -7.81
N ILE A 399 9.87 -7.47 -8.55
CA ILE A 399 10.36 -8.72 -9.13
C ILE A 399 11.40 -8.43 -10.22
N LEU A 400 11.04 -7.64 -11.24
CA LEU A 400 12.00 -7.23 -12.28
C LEU A 400 12.96 -6.13 -11.79
N GLY A 401 12.62 -5.48 -10.69
CA GLY A 401 13.48 -4.51 -10.01
C GLY A 401 13.78 -3.24 -10.81
N ILE A 402 12.95 -2.88 -11.81
CA ILE A 402 13.14 -1.68 -12.64
C ILE A 402 12.35 -0.53 -12.00
N LYS A 403 13.00 0.19 -11.09
CA LYS A 403 12.33 1.15 -10.20
C LYS A 403 12.80 2.58 -10.42
N PRO A 404 11.88 3.54 -10.70
CA PRO A 404 12.21 4.95 -10.71
C PRO A 404 12.66 5.43 -9.33
N GLU A 405 13.77 6.17 -9.30
CA GLU A 405 14.27 6.86 -8.12
C GLU A 405 14.47 8.35 -8.43
N TYR A 406 14.67 9.18 -7.41
CA TYR A 406 14.83 10.62 -7.59
C TYR A 406 16.02 10.98 -8.49
N ASN A 407 17.11 10.23 -8.38
CA ASN A 407 18.37 10.47 -9.10
C ASN A 407 18.60 9.55 -10.32
N GLY A 408 17.67 8.65 -10.64
CA GLY A 408 17.85 7.75 -11.77
C GLY A 408 16.89 6.58 -11.81
N LEU A 409 17.23 5.56 -12.61
CA LEU A 409 16.48 4.32 -12.73
C LEU A 409 17.23 3.19 -12.02
N LYS A 410 16.71 2.70 -10.91
CA LYS A 410 17.32 1.59 -10.17
C LYS A 410 17.00 0.26 -10.87
N ILE A 411 18.01 -0.59 -11.05
CA ILE A 411 17.86 -1.96 -11.56
C ILE A 411 18.34 -2.91 -10.46
N ASP A 412 17.41 -3.56 -9.78
CA ASP A 412 17.66 -4.39 -8.59
C ASP A 412 16.71 -5.59 -8.58
N PRO A 413 16.87 -6.55 -9.49
CA PRO A 413 15.94 -7.66 -9.67
C PRO A 413 15.90 -8.62 -8.47
N SER A 414 14.70 -9.16 -8.19
CA SER A 414 14.48 -10.27 -7.27
C SER A 414 13.61 -11.31 -7.98
N ILE A 415 14.25 -12.13 -8.81
CA ILE A 415 13.63 -13.08 -9.75
C ILE A 415 13.72 -14.52 -9.24
N PRO A 416 12.91 -15.45 -9.78
CA PRO A 416 13.11 -16.88 -9.52
C PRO A 416 14.53 -17.32 -9.90
N HIS A 417 15.15 -18.14 -9.04
CA HIS A 417 16.50 -18.66 -9.28
C HIS A 417 16.62 -19.45 -10.58
N GLU A 418 15.52 -20.09 -11.04
CA GLU A 418 15.47 -20.86 -12.28
C GLU A 418 15.55 -20.00 -13.55
N TRP A 419 15.38 -18.67 -13.45
CA TRP A 419 15.44 -17.79 -14.62
C TRP A 419 16.90 -17.49 -15.00
N ASP A 420 17.27 -17.69 -16.26
CA ASP A 420 18.57 -17.29 -16.82
C ASP A 420 18.75 -15.76 -16.88
N GLY A 421 17.65 -15.02 -16.71
CA GLY A 421 17.57 -13.57 -16.79
C GLY A 421 16.33 -13.11 -17.55
N PHE A 422 16.34 -11.86 -17.99
CA PHE A 422 15.25 -11.28 -18.80
C PHE A 422 15.74 -10.07 -19.59
N THR A 423 14.93 -9.60 -20.52
CA THR A 423 15.12 -8.31 -21.20
C THR A 423 13.91 -7.41 -21.01
N ALA A 424 14.13 -6.10 -20.94
CA ALA A 424 13.08 -5.10 -20.83
C ALA A 424 13.49 -3.82 -21.56
N SER A 425 12.49 -3.12 -22.14
CA SER A 425 12.68 -1.77 -22.66
C SER A 425 11.88 -0.79 -21.79
N ARG A 426 12.50 0.26 -21.33
CA ARG A 426 11.90 1.24 -20.41
C ARG A 426 12.14 2.67 -20.90
N LEU A 427 11.06 3.36 -21.25
CA LEU A 427 11.10 4.81 -21.46
C LEU A 427 11.08 5.49 -20.09
N PHE A 428 12.11 6.29 -19.78
CA PHE A 428 12.22 6.98 -18.50
C PHE A 428 12.87 8.34 -18.70
N ARG A 429 12.19 9.41 -18.31
CA ARG A 429 12.64 10.80 -18.38
C ARG A 429 13.29 11.17 -19.70
N GLY A 430 12.66 10.79 -20.83
CA GLY A 430 13.06 11.15 -22.17
C GLY A 430 14.05 10.21 -22.89
N ALA A 431 14.65 9.26 -22.19
CA ALA A 431 15.55 8.24 -22.77
C ALA A 431 14.91 6.85 -22.75
N THR A 432 15.28 5.99 -23.68
CA THR A 432 14.93 4.56 -23.69
C THR A 432 16.08 3.76 -23.13
N TYR A 433 15.81 2.91 -22.16
CA TYR A 433 16.76 1.99 -21.55
C TYR A 433 16.45 0.57 -22.02
N GLU A 434 17.35 0.00 -22.84
CA GLU A 434 17.30 -1.39 -23.28
C GLU A 434 18.06 -2.25 -22.28
N ILE A 435 17.31 -2.88 -21.37
CA ILE A 435 17.84 -3.57 -20.20
C ILE A 435 17.97 -5.05 -20.48
N THR A 436 19.14 -5.63 -20.24
CA THR A 436 19.39 -7.07 -20.26
C THR A 436 19.92 -7.49 -18.89
N VAL A 437 19.16 -8.32 -18.21
CA VAL A 437 19.58 -8.96 -16.95
C VAL A 437 20.01 -10.38 -17.23
N LYS A 438 21.17 -10.78 -16.73
CA LYS A 438 21.76 -12.13 -16.84
C LYS A 438 21.89 -12.72 -15.43
N ASN A 439 21.51 -13.98 -15.27
CA ASN A 439 21.56 -14.71 -14.00
C ASN A 439 22.38 -16.01 -14.12
N PRO A 440 23.68 -15.95 -14.41
CA PRO A 440 24.50 -17.13 -14.63
C PRO A 440 24.71 -17.98 -13.37
N ASP A 441 24.60 -17.35 -12.20
CA ASP A 441 24.83 -18.02 -10.91
C ASP A 441 23.51 -18.55 -10.31
N HIS A 442 22.39 -18.41 -11.03
CA HIS A 442 21.05 -18.85 -10.62
C HIS A 442 20.67 -18.41 -9.19
N VAL A 443 20.86 -17.12 -8.89
CA VAL A 443 20.49 -16.52 -7.62
C VAL A 443 19.13 -15.80 -7.72
N CYS A 444 18.43 -15.66 -6.62
CA CYS A 444 17.20 -14.87 -6.61
C CYS A 444 17.45 -13.36 -6.65
N HIS A 445 18.56 -12.90 -6.08
CA HIS A 445 18.84 -11.49 -5.88
C HIS A 445 20.35 -11.26 -5.74
N GLY A 446 20.76 -10.01 -5.98
CA GLY A 446 22.15 -9.56 -5.87
C GLY A 446 22.69 -9.09 -7.21
N VAL A 447 23.02 -7.79 -7.33
CA VAL A 447 23.62 -7.22 -8.53
C VAL A 447 25.15 -7.25 -8.38
N LYS A 448 25.81 -8.05 -9.22
CA LYS A 448 27.26 -8.24 -9.24
C LYS A 448 27.96 -7.18 -10.10
N SER A 449 27.38 -6.82 -11.22
CA SER A 449 27.92 -5.79 -12.11
C SER A 449 26.85 -5.13 -12.95
N VAL A 450 27.11 -3.87 -13.31
CA VAL A 450 26.26 -3.09 -14.21
C VAL A 450 27.13 -2.42 -15.27
N THR A 451 26.71 -2.44 -16.54
CA THR A 451 27.32 -1.64 -17.60
C THR A 451 26.25 -0.80 -18.30
N VAL A 452 26.62 0.39 -18.73
CA VAL A 452 25.79 1.27 -19.56
C VAL A 452 26.57 1.63 -20.80
N ASP A 453 26.02 1.33 -21.98
CA ASP A 453 26.68 1.51 -23.29
C ASP A 453 28.09 0.90 -23.34
N GLY A 454 28.28 -0.26 -22.70
CA GLY A 454 29.51 -1.00 -22.62
C GLY A 454 30.53 -0.46 -21.59
N LYS A 455 30.18 0.54 -20.79
CA LYS A 455 31.02 1.10 -19.72
C LYS A 455 30.53 0.65 -18.38
N ALA A 456 31.41 0.13 -17.53
CA ALA A 456 31.07 -0.24 -16.15
C ALA A 456 30.62 0.97 -15.33
N VAL A 457 29.62 0.77 -14.47
CA VAL A 457 29.13 1.73 -13.50
C VAL A 457 29.10 1.10 -12.10
N ASP A 458 29.49 1.89 -11.09
CA ASP A 458 29.64 1.42 -9.70
C ASP A 458 28.31 1.44 -8.91
N SER A 459 27.18 1.58 -9.61
CA SER A 459 25.86 1.68 -8.99
C SER A 459 24.83 0.94 -9.81
N ASN A 460 23.85 0.35 -9.14
CA ASN A 460 22.65 -0.18 -9.80
C ASN A 460 21.56 0.88 -10.02
N VAL A 461 21.83 2.16 -9.70
CA VAL A 461 21.01 3.31 -10.09
C VAL A 461 21.61 3.95 -11.33
N ILE A 462 20.94 3.76 -12.46
CA ILE A 462 21.36 4.28 -13.76
C ILE A 462 21.01 5.77 -13.84
N PRO A 463 21.96 6.66 -14.21
CA PRO A 463 21.69 8.09 -14.30
C PRO A 463 20.66 8.43 -15.38
N VAL A 464 20.04 9.61 -15.25
CA VAL A 464 19.10 10.15 -16.23
C VAL A 464 19.87 10.71 -17.43
N PHE A 465 19.62 10.21 -18.62
CA PHE A 465 20.27 10.70 -19.86
C PHE A 465 19.45 11.78 -20.59
N GLY A 466 18.14 11.80 -20.42
CA GLY A 466 17.24 12.81 -21.01
C GLY A 466 16.86 12.57 -22.47
N ASN A 467 17.64 11.80 -23.24
CA ASN A 467 17.32 11.42 -24.63
C ASN A 467 18.11 10.18 -25.06
N GLY A 468 17.82 9.68 -26.25
CA GLY A 468 18.51 8.56 -26.86
C GLY A 468 18.07 7.20 -26.36
N THR A 469 18.80 6.16 -26.83
CA THR A 469 18.61 4.78 -26.41
C THR A 469 19.92 4.28 -25.80
N HIS A 470 19.85 3.77 -24.60
CA HIS A 470 21.00 3.32 -23.80
C HIS A 470 20.88 1.84 -23.49
N LYS A 471 21.94 1.08 -23.75
CA LYS A 471 22.01 -0.34 -23.43
C LYS A 471 22.50 -0.53 -22.01
N VAL A 472 21.69 -1.20 -21.20
CA VAL A 472 22.00 -1.51 -19.79
C VAL A 472 22.14 -3.02 -19.66
N GLU A 473 23.31 -3.50 -19.27
CA GLU A 473 23.51 -4.91 -18.91
C GLU A 473 23.74 -5.02 -17.40
N VAL A 474 22.99 -5.94 -16.77
CA VAL A 474 23.08 -6.26 -15.35
C VAL A 474 23.37 -7.74 -15.19
N VAL A 475 24.34 -8.09 -14.36
CA VAL A 475 24.65 -9.48 -14.02
C VAL A 475 24.34 -9.68 -12.55
N LEU A 476 23.54 -10.72 -12.26
CA LEU A 476 23.28 -11.19 -10.90
C LEU A 476 24.33 -12.20 -10.45
N GLY A 477 24.60 -12.27 -9.10
CA GLY A 477 25.53 -13.21 -8.52
C GLY A 477 26.06 -12.81 -7.14
#